data_4027173e064cd11d9d1fa86f50bc424b
#
_entry.id   4027173e064cd11d9d1fa86f50bc424b
#
_cell.length_a   1.000
_cell.length_b   1.000
_cell.length_c   1.000
_cell.angle_alpha   90.00
_cell.angle_beta   90.00
_cell.angle_gamma   90.00
#
_symmetry.space_group_name_H-M   'P 1'
#
loop_
_entity.id
_entity.type
_entity.pdbx_description
1 polymer ?
#
loop_
_entity_poly.entity_id
_entity_poly.type
_entity_poly.pdbx_seq_one_letter_code
_entity_poly.pdbx_strand_id
1 'polypeptide(L)'
;IDQVLVVFFKKSISYTGEEMVEINCHGSIAIITKISKILEFLGIRLAEPGEFTRRSLMNDKLDLLKTEGLADLINSETEKQRSMAISSLSGKLSQFVNETNDQLRLMLANTEALIDFSDEDLPKNILNKLLEQNKNLIKRIKKEITNSEISKPIRDGFVISLVGKPNTGKSSFINYISKKEVSIVTNIPGTTTDAVTSTIDVEGYKFTFVDTAGIRRHKNKIEEIGIKKTKEIIQNSNLNLVFLEKNEM
;
A
#
# COMPACT_ATOMS: atom_id res chain seq x y z
N ILE A 1 -6.77 -8.28 38.68
CA ILE A 1 -7.38 -8.03 37.37
C ILE A 1 -7.07 -9.19 36.46
N ASP A 2 -5.79 -9.52 36.27
CA ASP A 2 -5.30 -10.62 35.46
C ASP A 2 -3.89 -11.01 35.91
N GLN A 3 -3.46 -12.22 35.52
CA GLN A 3 -2.06 -12.63 35.61
C GLN A 3 -1.40 -12.32 34.26
N VAL A 4 -0.44 -11.39 34.28
CA VAL A 4 0.12 -10.79 33.06
C VAL A 4 1.63 -10.98 32.98
N LEU A 5 2.17 -11.00 31.75
CA LEU A 5 3.60 -10.86 31.52
C LEU A 5 3.89 -9.38 31.21
N VAL A 6 4.75 -8.76 32.00
CA VAL A 6 5.19 -7.38 31.78
C VAL A 6 6.62 -7.38 31.27
N VAL A 7 6.88 -6.71 30.14
CA VAL A 7 8.20 -6.60 29.55
C VAL A 7 8.59 -5.13 29.46
N PHE A 8 9.76 -4.78 29.97
CA PHE A 8 10.33 -3.45 29.86
C PHE A 8 11.41 -3.42 28.77
N PHE A 9 11.28 -2.48 27.85
CA PHE A 9 12.22 -2.26 26.77
C PHE A 9 12.97 -0.94 27.00
N LYS A 10 14.30 -1.04 27.06
CA LYS A 10 15.17 0.14 27.09
C LYS A 10 15.11 0.85 25.72
N LYS A 11 15.41 2.14 25.69
CA LYS A 11 15.43 2.99 24.51
C LYS A 11 16.13 2.36 23.31
N SER A 12 17.27 1.67 23.51
CA SER A 12 18.07 1.09 22.42
C SER A 12 17.39 -0.08 21.68
N ILE A 13 16.54 -0.85 22.40
CA ILE A 13 15.92 -2.08 21.88
C ILE A 13 14.39 -1.97 21.70
N SER A 14 13.80 -0.85 22.13
CA SER A 14 12.36 -0.64 21.99
C SER A 14 11.96 -0.37 20.55
N TYR A 15 10.70 -0.65 20.23
CA TYR A 15 10.12 -0.35 18.91
C TYR A 15 10.13 1.15 18.60
N THR A 16 9.77 1.98 19.58
CA THR A 16 9.64 3.43 19.39
C THR A 16 10.97 4.18 19.47
N GLY A 17 12.06 3.54 19.94
CA GLY A 17 13.30 4.24 20.27
C GLY A 17 13.22 5.04 21.58
N GLU A 18 12.16 4.87 22.36
CA GLU A 18 11.96 5.40 23.71
C GLU A 18 11.81 4.25 24.71
N GLU A 19 11.88 4.52 26.01
CA GLU A 19 11.56 3.48 27.00
C GLU A 19 10.11 3.07 26.87
N MET A 20 9.85 1.75 26.83
CA MET A 20 8.54 1.20 26.56
C MET A 20 8.25 0.02 27.48
N VAL A 21 6.98 -0.11 27.86
CA VAL A 21 6.48 -1.27 28.60
C VAL A 21 5.39 -1.96 27.81
N GLU A 22 5.47 -3.27 27.73
CA GLU A 22 4.41 -4.12 27.17
C GLU A 22 3.76 -4.94 28.30
N ILE A 23 2.43 -4.95 28.32
CA ILE A 23 1.63 -5.74 29.25
C ILE A 23 0.87 -6.77 28.44
N ASN A 24 1.32 -8.01 28.47
CA ASN A 24 0.67 -9.12 27.78
C ASN A 24 -0.37 -9.75 28.72
N CYS A 25 -1.64 -9.53 28.43
CA CYS A 25 -2.78 -10.01 29.22
C CYS A 25 -3.65 -10.97 28.41
N HIS A 26 -4.61 -11.65 29.07
CA HIS A 26 -5.60 -12.45 28.35
C HIS A 26 -6.51 -11.58 27.49
N GLY A 27 -6.92 -12.07 26.32
CA GLY A 27 -7.64 -11.32 25.28
C GLY A 27 -9.11 -11.00 25.61
N SER A 28 -9.46 -10.80 26.88
CA SER A 28 -10.80 -10.40 27.29
C SER A 28 -10.99 -8.89 27.19
N ILE A 29 -12.07 -8.45 26.56
CA ILE A 29 -12.44 -7.02 26.48
C ILE A 29 -12.56 -6.41 27.88
N ALA A 30 -13.09 -7.15 28.88
CA ALA A 30 -13.24 -6.69 30.24
C ALA A 30 -11.87 -6.40 30.91
N ILE A 31 -10.86 -7.27 30.69
CA ILE A 31 -9.50 -7.11 31.21
C ILE A 31 -8.84 -5.90 30.56
N ILE A 32 -8.86 -5.82 29.22
CA ILE A 32 -8.26 -4.70 28.46
C ILE A 32 -8.87 -3.37 28.91
N THR A 33 -10.20 -3.30 28.99
CA THR A 33 -10.91 -2.09 29.45
C THR A 33 -10.52 -1.71 30.88
N LYS A 34 -10.36 -2.69 31.78
CA LYS A 34 -10.00 -2.42 33.17
C LYS A 34 -8.56 -1.92 33.29
N ILE A 35 -7.61 -2.53 32.56
CA ILE A 35 -6.21 -2.09 32.51
C ILE A 35 -6.15 -0.68 31.94
N SER A 36 -6.81 -0.39 30.81
CA SER A 36 -6.84 0.93 30.20
C SER A 36 -7.34 2.01 31.14
N LYS A 37 -8.45 1.76 31.88
CA LYS A 37 -8.97 2.70 32.89
C LYS A 37 -7.99 2.98 34.04
N ILE A 38 -7.20 1.99 34.46
CA ILE A 38 -6.19 2.18 35.50
C ILE A 38 -5.04 3.03 34.96
N LEU A 39 -4.59 2.76 33.75
CA LEU A 39 -3.52 3.56 33.11
C LEU A 39 -3.98 5.02 32.91
N GLU A 40 -5.21 5.23 32.49
CA GLU A 40 -5.82 6.56 32.37
C GLU A 40 -5.89 7.29 33.73
N PHE A 41 -6.32 6.59 34.78
CA PHE A 41 -6.31 7.12 36.15
C PHE A 41 -4.90 7.51 36.64
N LEU A 42 -3.86 6.83 36.16
CA LEU A 42 -2.45 7.15 36.41
C LEU A 42 -1.93 8.29 35.51
N GLY A 43 -2.77 8.92 34.72
CA GLY A 43 -2.41 10.03 33.84
C GLY A 43 -1.84 9.63 32.49
N ILE A 44 -1.93 8.34 32.11
CA ILE A 44 -1.48 7.84 30.81
C ILE A 44 -2.66 7.94 29.83
N ARG A 45 -2.50 8.73 28.77
CA ARG A 45 -3.51 8.88 27.73
C ARG A 45 -3.47 7.75 26.71
N LEU A 46 -4.55 7.55 25.99
CA LEU A 46 -4.57 6.69 24.81
C LEU A 46 -3.67 7.28 23.70
N ALA A 47 -2.97 6.41 23.00
CA ALA A 47 -2.20 6.78 21.83
C ALA A 47 -3.11 7.11 20.65
N GLU A 48 -2.68 8.06 19.82
CA GLU A 48 -3.32 8.32 18.52
C GLU A 48 -3.07 7.16 17.54
N PRO A 49 -3.94 6.94 16.55
CA PRO A 49 -3.70 5.96 15.51
C PRO A 49 -2.32 6.18 14.84
N GLY A 50 -1.47 5.13 14.82
CA GLY A 50 -0.14 5.20 14.23
C GLY A 50 0.93 5.92 15.07
N GLU A 51 0.63 6.35 16.30
CA GLU A 51 1.56 7.12 17.13
C GLU A 51 2.86 6.36 17.45
N PHE A 52 2.80 5.07 17.75
CA PHE A 52 3.99 4.26 18.01
C PHE A 52 4.91 4.21 16.80
N THR A 53 4.35 4.01 15.61
CA THR A 53 5.12 3.99 14.35
C THR A 53 5.69 5.36 13.99
N ARG A 54 4.93 6.44 14.24
CA ARG A 54 5.42 7.82 14.08
C ARG A 54 6.62 8.10 14.98
N ARG A 55 6.56 7.69 16.26
CA ARG A 55 7.69 7.83 17.20
C ARG A 55 8.91 7.01 16.74
N SER A 56 8.68 5.79 16.25
CA SER A 56 9.72 4.94 15.68
C SER A 56 10.43 5.60 14.49
N LEU A 57 9.67 6.24 13.59
CA LEU A 57 10.20 7.01 12.47
C LEU A 57 11.00 8.23 12.94
N MET A 58 10.46 9.01 13.90
CA MET A 58 11.13 10.20 14.46
C MET A 58 12.43 9.89 15.21
N ASN A 59 12.56 8.67 15.73
CA ASN A 59 13.73 8.18 16.45
C ASN A 59 14.64 7.30 15.58
N ASP A 60 14.53 7.38 14.24
CA ASP A 60 15.37 6.67 13.26
C ASP A 60 15.40 5.14 13.42
N LYS A 61 14.36 4.55 14.04
CA LYS A 61 14.17 3.09 14.15
C LYS A 61 13.62 2.51 12.86
N LEU A 62 12.73 3.26 12.21
CA LEU A 62 12.19 2.97 10.89
C LEU A 62 12.48 4.15 9.97
N ASP A 63 12.66 3.87 8.70
CA ASP A 63 12.58 4.88 7.64
C ASP A 63 11.16 4.96 7.07
N LEU A 64 10.90 5.98 6.23
CA LEU A 64 9.58 6.20 5.66
C LEU A 64 9.10 5.02 4.80
N LEU A 65 10.00 4.42 4.02
CA LEU A 65 9.68 3.29 3.13
C LEU A 65 9.32 2.02 3.92
N LYS A 66 10.01 1.77 5.03
CA LYS A 66 9.65 0.68 5.95
C LYS A 66 8.33 0.95 6.66
N THR A 67 8.06 2.22 7.00
CA THR A 67 6.78 2.62 7.60
C THR A 67 5.61 2.36 6.64
N GLU A 68 5.76 2.68 5.36
CA GLU A 68 4.79 2.35 4.32
C GLU A 68 4.64 0.83 4.14
N GLY A 69 5.76 0.10 4.12
CA GLY A 69 5.75 -1.36 4.06
C GLY A 69 5.03 -2.01 5.25
N LEU A 70 5.13 -1.41 6.44
CA LEU A 70 4.38 -1.85 7.63
C LEU A 70 2.88 -1.62 7.46
N ALA A 71 2.48 -0.46 6.95
CA ALA A 71 1.08 -0.17 6.65
C ALA A 71 0.51 -1.15 5.60
N ASP A 72 1.27 -1.42 4.53
CA ASP A 72 0.90 -2.40 3.52
C ASP A 72 0.76 -3.81 4.13
N LEU A 73 1.65 -4.20 5.06
CA LEU A 73 1.57 -5.50 5.73
C LEU A 73 0.31 -5.65 6.59
N ILE A 74 -0.02 -4.62 7.36
CA ILE A 74 -1.22 -4.61 8.22
C ILE A 74 -2.50 -4.69 7.36
N ASN A 75 -2.50 -4.05 6.19
CA ASN A 75 -3.65 -4.00 5.28
C ASN A 75 -3.65 -5.12 4.24
N SER A 76 -2.66 -6.03 4.25
CA SER A 76 -2.59 -7.12 3.29
C SER A 76 -3.74 -8.11 3.50
N GLU A 77 -4.47 -8.41 2.44
CA GLU A 77 -5.59 -9.35 2.42
C GLU A 77 -5.22 -10.67 1.73
N THR A 78 -4.09 -10.69 1.01
CA THR A 78 -3.64 -11.86 0.25
C THR A 78 -2.17 -12.17 0.50
N GLU A 79 -1.77 -13.41 0.21
CA GLU A 79 -0.39 -13.88 0.42
C GLU A 79 0.63 -13.11 -0.44
N LYS A 80 0.26 -12.71 -1.66
CA LYS A 80 1.14 -11.91 -2.53
C LYS A 80 1.35 -10.50 -1.99
N GLN A 81 0.29 -9.88 -1.47
CA GLN A 81 0.38 -8.57 -0.79
C GLN A 81 1.27 -8.67 0.45
N ARG A 82 1.05 -9.68 1.30
CA ARG A 82 1.86 -9.91 2.50
C ARG A 82 3.35 -10.10 2.16
N SER A 83 3.65 -10.95 1.19
CA SER A 83 5.03 -11.22 0.76
C SER A 83 5.72 -9.97 0.21
N MET A 84 5.00 -9.15 -0.57
CA MET A 84 5.50 -7.89 -1.10
C MET A 84 5.76 -6.87 0.01
N ALA A 85 4.84 -6.72 0.97
CA ALA A 85 4.98 -5.84 2.12
C ALA A 85 6.19 -6.22 2.99
N ILE A 86 6.41 -7.50 3.26
CA ILE A 86 7.62 -7.98 3.96
C ILE A 86 8.90 -7.65 3.18
N SER A 87 8.88 -7.78 1.85
CA SER A 87 10.02 -7.38 1.02
C SER A 87 10.32 -5.88 1.15
N SER A 88 9.29 -5.02 1.23
CA SER A 88 9.46 -3.58 1.48
C SER A 88 10.02 -3.31 2.87
N LEU A 89 9.50 -3.98 3.90
CA LEU A 89 10.02 -3.91 5.28
C LEU A 89 11.47 -4.36 5.40
N SER A 90 11.93 -5.31 4.57
CA SER A 90 13.33 -5.76 4.58
C SER A 90 14.35 -4.69 4.17
N GLY A 91 13.87 -3.52 3.72
CA GLY A 91 14.70 -2.35 3.41
C GLY A 91 15.37 -2.39 2.04
N LYS A 92 14.98 -3.27 1.14
CA LYS A 92 15.56 -3.33 -0.22
C LYS A 92 15.39 -2.02 -0.99
N LEU A 93 14.20 -1.41 -0.88
CA LEU A 93 13.94 -0.12 -1.53
C LEU A 93 14.72 1.01 -0.83
N SER A 94 14.80 1.00 0.50
CA SER A 94 15.61 1.96 1.26
C SER A 94 17.08 1.88 0.88
N GLN A 95 17.62 0.68 0.71
CA GLN A 95 18.99 0.48 0.25
C GLN A 95 19.20 1.07 -1.15
N PHE A 96 18.30 0.79 -2.10
CA PHE A 96 18.35 1.37 -3.46
C PHE A 96 18.34 2.90 -3.44
N VAL A 97 17.48 3.50 -2.61
CA VAL A 97 17.39 4.96 -2.48
C VAL A 97 18.68 5.54 -1.88
N ASN A 98 19.23 4.91 -0.84
CA ASN A 98 20.48 5.36 -0.21
C ASN A 98 21.67 5.26 -1.18
N GLU A 99 21.84 4.14 -1.88
CA GLU A 99 22.87 3.99 -2.91
C GLU A 99 22.73 5.03 -4.03
N THR A 100 21.49 5.35 -4.43
CA THR A 100 21.21 6.38 -5.44
C THR A 100 21.59 7.77 -4.92
N ASN A 101 21.24 8.09 -3.68
CA ASN A 101 21.61 9.36 -3.04
C ASN A 101 23.15 9.52 -2.94
N ASP A 102 23.85 8.47 -2.54
CA ASP A 102 25.33 8.52 -2.43
C ASP A 102 25.98 8.74 -3.80
N GLN A 103 25.46 8.08 -4.84
CA GLN A 103 25.92 8.32 -6.22
C GLN A 103 25.66 9.76 -6.67
N LEU A 104 24.45 10.30 -6.40
CA LEU A 104 24.12 11.68 -6.73
C LEU A 104 24.99 12.69 -5.98
N ARG A 105 25.25 12.48 -4.68
CA ARG A 105 26.15 13.32 -3.88
C ARG A 105 27.57 13.35 -4.46
N LEU A 106 28.10 12.18 -4.83
CA LEU A 106 29.42 12.09 -5.44
C LEU A 106 29.47 12.81 -6.80
N MET A 107 28.41 12.64 -7.61
CA MET A 107 28.31 13.35 -8.90
C MET A 107 28.20 14.85 -8.72
N LEU A 108 27.44 15.31 -7.73
CA LEU A 108 27.32 16.72 -7.38
C LEU A 108 28.69 17.30 -6.96
N ALA A 109 29.38 16.67 -6.02
CA ALA A 109 30.70 17.09 -5.57
C ALA A 109 31.73 17.19 -6.73
N ASN A 110 31.74 16.21 -7.64
CA ASN A 110 32.59 16.24 -8.82
C ASN A 110 32.20 17.35 -9.79
N THR A 111 30.91 17.69 -9.88
CA THR A 111 30.45 18.81 -10.75
C THR A 111 30.81 20.14 -10.14
N GLU A 112 30.67 20.31 -8.83
CA GLU A 112 31.10 21.49 -8.09
C GLU A 112 32.61 21.70 -8.24
N ALA A 113 33.42 20.66 -8.08
CA ALA A 113 34.86 20.70 -8.30
C ALA A 113 35.24 21.15 -9.72
N LEU A 114 34.48 20.70 -10.75
CA LEU A 114 34.71 21.17 -12.15
C LEU A 114 34.39 22.65 -12.36
N ILE A 115 33.48 23.21 -11.57
CA ILE A 115 33.10 24.63 -11.65
C ILE A 115 34.09 25.47 -10.87
N ASP A 116 34.41 25.11 -9.63
CA ASP A 116 35.20 25.89 -8.70
C ASP A 116 36.69 25.88 -9.05
N PHE A 117 37.18 24.78 -9.61
CA PHE A 117 38.59 24.59 -9.97
C PHE A 117 38.79 24.48 -11.50
N SER A 118 38.01 25.26 -12.26
CA SER A 118 38.08 25.29 -13.73
C SER A 118 39.47 25.62 -14.31
N ASP A 119 40.28 26.35 -13.54
CA ASP A 119 41.63 26.80 -13.93
C ASP A 119 42.75 25.86 -13.47
N GLU A 120 42.38 24.77 -12.72
CA GLU A 120 43.33 23.77 -12.25
C GLU A 120 43.40 22.56 -13.18
N ASP A 121 44.53 21.79 -13.12
CA ASP A 121 44.73 20.56 -13.90
C ASP A 121 43.85 19.40 -13.37
N LEU A 122 42.55 19.49 -13.56
CA LEU A 122 41.62 18.39 -13.26
C LEU A 122 41.79 17.23 -14.28
N PRO A 123 41.52 15.99 -13.87
CA PRO A 123 41.58 14.84 -14.78
C PRO A 123 40.71 15.08 -16.02
N LYS A 124 41.29 15.07 -17.23
CA LYS A 124 40.63 15.38 -18.51
C LYS A 124 39.40 14.51 -18.83
N ASN A 125 39.24 13.36 -18.17
CA ASN A 125 38.12 12.42 -18.39
C ASN A 125 37.00 12.53 -17.35
N ILE A 126 37.08 13.49 -16.41
CA ILE A 126 36.09 13.55 -15.30
C ILE A 126 34.68 13.84 -15.83
N LEU A 127 34.54 14.72 -16.81
CA LEU A 127 33.26 15.05 -17.43
C LEU A 127 32.64 13.83 -18.16
N ASN A 128 33.46 13.11 -18.94
CA ASN A 128 32.98 11.91 -19.64
C ASN A 128 32.53 10.83 -18.65
N LYS A 129 33.26 10.66 -17.56
CA LYS A 129 32.93 9.73 -16.49
C LYS A 129 31.60 10.12 -15.81
N LEU A 130 31.39 11.40 -15.52
CA LEU A 130 30.16 11.92 -14.96
C LEU A 130 28.95 11.68 -15.89
N LEU A 131 29.12 11.94 -17.20
CA LEU A 131 28.07 11.71 -18.18
C LEU A 131 27.71 10.22 -18.29
N GLU A 132 28.68 9.33 -18.23
CA GLU A 132 28.46 7.88 -18.22
C GLU A 132 27.74 7.42 -16.94
N GLN A 133 28.20 7.89 -15.78
CA GLN A 133 27.55 7.62 -14.48
C GLN A 133 26.09 8.07 -14.49
N ASN A 134 25.82 9.27 -14.99
CA ASN A 134 24.46 9.82 -15.10
C ASN A 134 23.56 8.95 -16.01
N LYS A 135 24.06 8.56 -17.18
CA LYS A 135 23.31 7.67 -18.09
C LYS A 135 22.97 6.33 -17.43
N ASN A 136 23.94 5.75 -16.73
CA ASN A 136 23.75 4.47 -16.02
C ASN A 136 22.75 4.61 -14.87
N LEU A 137 22.81 5.69 -14.11
CA LEU A 137 21.88 5.97 -13.02
C LEU A 137 20.46 6.16 -13.54
N ILE A 138 20.27 6.95 -14.61
CA ILE A 138 18.97 7.13 -15.26
C ILE A 138 18.40 5.79 -15.72
N LYS A 139 19.21 4.93 -16.35
CA LYS A 139 18.77 3.61 -16.80
C LYS A 139 18.32 2.74 -15.62
N ARG A 140 19.06 2.76 -14.51
CA ARG A 140 18.75 2.02 -13.27
C ARG A 140 17.42 2.50 -12.69
N ILE A 141 17.24 3.82 -12.53
CA ILE A 141 16.00 4.40 -11.98
C ILE A 141 14.80 4.07 -12.87
N LYS A 142 14.92 4.23 -14.20
CA LYS A 142 13.84 3.90 -15.14
C LYS A 142 13.42 2.42 -15.04
N LYS A 143 14.38 1.51 -14.86
CA LYS A 143 14.08 0.09 -14.66
C LYS A 143 13.26 -0.13 -13.39
N GLU A 144 13.62 0.53 -12.28
CA GLU A 144 12.87 0.39 -11.03
C GLU A 144 11.46 1.01 -11.11
N ILE A 145 11.29 2.13 -11.84
CA ILE A 145 9.96 2.70 -12.11
C ILE A 145 9.10 1.69 -12.88
N THR A 146 9.63 1.09 -13.95
CA THR A 146 8.88 0.07 -14.71
C THR A 146 8.52 -1.14 -13.85
N ASN A 147 9.43 -1.61 -13.01
CA ASN A 147 9.17 -2.69 -12.06
C ASN A 147 8.06 -2.32 -11.07
N SER A 148 8.03 -1.08 -10.59
CA SER A 148 7.00 -0.59 -9.66
C SER A 148 5.62 -0.54 -10.30
N GLU A 149 5.52 -0.14 -11.58
CA GLU A 149 4.26 -0.14 -12.33
C GLU A 149 3.69 -1.55 -12.49
N ILE A 150 4.54 -2.55 -12.74
CA ILE A 150 4.13 -3.96 -12.82
C ILE A 150 3.67 -4.47 -11.43
N SER A 151 4.29 -4.01 -10.37
CA SER A 151 3.97 -4.44 -9.00
C SER A 151 2.74 -3.77 -8.41
N LYS A 152 2.33 -2.62 -8.92
CA LYS A 152 1.20 -1.84 -8.42
C LYS A 152 -0.11 -2.63 -8.34
N PRO A 153 -0.53 -3.40 -9.38
CA PRO A 153 -1.75 -4.20 -9.28
C PRO A 153 -1.68 -5.33 -8.24
N ILE A 154 -0.47 -5.80 -7.88
CA ILE A 154 -0.32 -6.80 -6.82
C ILE A 154 -0.60 -6.16 -5.46
N ARG A 155 -0.11 -4.93 -5.24
CA ARG A 155 -0.30 -4.15 -4.02
C ARG A 155 -1.75 -3.70 -3.86
N ASP A 156 -2.29 -3.04 -4.87
CA ASP A 156 -3.60 -2.38 -4.81
C ASP A 156 -4.75 -3.36 -5.08
N GLY A 157 -4.45 -4.50 -5.71
CA GLY A 157 -5.41 -5.45 -6.25
C GLY A 157 -5.77 -5.14 -7.70
N PHE A 158 -6.25 -6.15 -8.41
CA PHE A 158 -6.75 -6.02 -9.78
C PHE A 158 -8.22 -5.63 -9.75
N VAL A 159 -8.56 -4.53 -10.41
CA VAL A 159 -9.94 -4.08 -10.55
C VAL A 159 -10.51 -4.56 -11.86
N ILE A 160 -11.62 -5.31 -11.80
CA ILE A 160 -12.33 -5.86 -12.96
C ILE A 160 -13.73 -5.27 -13.01
N SER A 161 -14.04 -4.48 -14.04
CA SER A 161 -15.39 -3.96 -14.22
C SER A 161 -16.27 -4.96 -14.98
N LEU A 162 -17.51 -5.16 -14.52
CA LEU A 162 -18.52 -5.97 -15.20
C LEU A 162 -19.50 -5.04 -15.92
N VAL A 163 -19.46 -5.07 -17.25
CA VAL A 163 -20.26 -4.20 -18.13
C VAL A 163 -21.30 -5.03 -18.86
N GLY A 164 -22.52 -4.56 -18.92
CA GLY A 164 -23.61 -5.23 -19.64
C GLY A 164 -24.97 -4.84 -19.16
N LYS A 165 -26.01 -5.21 -19.93
CA LYS A 165 -27.42 -4.93 -19.59
C LYS A 165 -27.82 -5.63 -18.26
N PRO A 166 -28.89 -5.18 -17.59
CA PRO A 166 -29.47 -5.94 -16.47
C PRO A 166 -29.83 -7.36 -16.93
N ASN A 167 -29.68 -8.33 -16.00
CA ASN A 167 -30.00 -9.74 -16.22
C ASN A 167 -29.14 -10.52 -17.25
N THR A 168 -28.00 -9.99 -17.65
CA THR A 168 -27.04 -10.69 -18.54
C THR A 168 -26.12 -11.67 -17.83
N GLY A 169 -26.35 -11.96 -16.54
CA GLY A 169 -25.62 -12.99 -15.79
C GLY A 169 -24.42 -12.47 -14.97
N LYS A 170 -24.18 -11.17 -14.90
CA LYS A 170 -23.06 -10.58 -14.12
C LYS A 170 -23.02 -11.04 -12.67
N SER A 171 -24.14 -10.91 -11.96
CA SER A 171 -24.25 -11.33 -10.55
C SER A 171 -24.13 -12.86 -10.38
N SER A 172 -24.61 -13.63 -11.36
CA SER A 172 -24.44 -15.10 -11.37
C SER A 172 -22.97 -15.48 -11.57
N PHE A 173 -22.24 -14.75 -12.39
CA PHE A 173 -20.81 -14.91 -12.59
C PHE A 173 -20.03 -14.62 -11.30
N ILE A 174 -20.29 -13.48 -10.64
CA ILE A 174 -19.67 -13.16 -9.34
C ILE A 174 -19.94 -14.27 -8.32
N ASN A 175 -21.21 -14.68 -8.18
CA ASN A 175 -21.60 -15.74 -7.25
C ASN A 175 -20.94 -17.10 -7.55
N TYR A 176 -20.71 -17.39 -8.83
CA TYR A 176 -20.05 -18.63 -9.24
C TYR A 176 -18.57 -18.63 -8.86
N ILE A 177 -17.86 -17.52 -9.12
CA ILE A 177 -16.42 -17.39 -8.77
C ILE A 177 -16.27 -17.37 -7.25
N SER A 178 -17.09 -16.59 -6.54
CA SER A 178 -17.05 -16.47 -5.08
C SER A 178 -17.30 -17.79 -4.34
N LYS A 179 -17.98 -18.75 -4.96
CA LYS A 179 -18.19 -20.08 -4.37
C LYS A 179 -17.02 -21.05 -4.58
N LYS A 180 -16.20 -20.82 -5.62
CA LYS A 180 -15.05 -21.70 -5.94
C LYS A 180 -13.79 -21.32 -5.20
N GLU A 181 -13.60 -20.03 -4.94
CA GLU A 181 -12.42 -19.49 -4.27
C GLU A 181 -12.79 -19.09 -2.84
N VAL A 182 -11.84 -19.17 -1.92
CA VAL A 182 -12.02 -18.73 -0.53
C VAL A 182 -12.22 -17.23 -0.53
N SER A 183 -13.47 -16.79 -0.56
CA SER A 183 -13.84 -15.39 -0.64
C SER A 183 -13.54 -14.71 0.68
N ILE A 184 -12.65 -13.76 0.68
CA ILE A 184 -12.65 -12.69 1.68
C ILE A 184 -13.76 -11.72 1.22
N VAL A 185 -15.02 -12.05 1.57
CA VAL A 185 -16.13 -11.11 1.33
C VAL A 185 -16.06 -10.05 2.40
N THR A 186 -15.34 -9.00 2.15
CA THR A 186 -15.54 -7.75 2.89
C THR A 186 -16.63 -6.96 2.16
N ASN A 187 -17.89 -7.24 2.52
CA ASN A 187 -18.93 -6.24 2.38
C ASN A 187 -18.55 -5.13 3.35
N ILE A 188 -17.93 -4.06 2.87
CA ILE A 188 -17.76 -2.84 3.67
C ILE A 188 -19.13 -2.15 3.66
N PRO A 189 -19.93 -2.22 4.74
CA PRO A 189 -21.18 -1.48 4.81
C PRO A 189 -20.82 -0.04 5.10
N GLY A 190 -21.13 0.89 4.22
CA GLY A 190 -20.99 2.30 4.59
C GLY A 190 -21.17 3.34 3.51
N THR A 191 -21.41 2.97 2.27
CA THR A 191 -21.66 3.98 1.22
C THR A 191 -22.91 3.63 0.42
N THR A 192 -24.02 4.23 0.80
CA THR A 192 -25.36 4.04 0.24
C THR A 192 -25.51 4.46 -1.24
N THR A 193 -24.42 4.75 -1.94
CA THR A 193 -24.42 5.20 -3.33
C THR A 193 -23.33 4.50 -4.18
N ASP A 194 -22.63 3.48 -3.67
CA ASP A 194 -21.48 2.90 -4.35
C ASP A 194 -21.83 1.58 -5.07
N ALA A 195 -21.08 1.33 -6.16
CA ALA A 195 -21.16 0.11 -6.94
C ALA A 195 -21.03 -1.13 -6.03
N VAL A 196 -21.77 -2.18 -6.34
CA VAL A 196 -21.61 -3.46 -5.65
C VAL A 196 -20.22 -3.99 -5.99
N THR A 197 -19.35 -4.07 -5.00
CA THR A 197 -18.00 -4.60 -5.14
C THR A 197 -17.90 -5.95 -4.44
N SER A 198 -17.21 -6.89 -5.07
CA SER A 198 -16.87 -8.19 -4.50
C SER A 198 -15.39 -8.44 -4.66
N THR A 199 -14.70 -8.69 -3.55
CA THR A 199 -13.27 -8.98 -3.55
C THR A 199 -13.04 -10.48 -3.37
N ILE A 200 -12.16 -11.05 -4.19
CA ILE A 200 -11.84 -12.49 -4.21
C ILE A 200 -10.34 -12.64 -4.25
N ASP A 201 -9.80 -13.57 -3.46
CA ASP A 201 -8.41 -14.03 -3.57
C ASP A 201 -8.33 -15.17 -4.58
N VAL A 202 -7.55 -15.01 -5.62
CA VAL A 202 -7.24 -16.06 -6.61
C VAL A 202 -5.75 -16.28 -6.62
N GLU A 203 -5.30 -17.43 -6.13
CA GLU A 203 -3.88 -17.81 -6.06
C GLU A 203 -2.97 -16.75 -5.38
N GLY A 204 -3.51 -16.10 -4.37
CA GLY A 204 -2.81 -15.06 -3.59
C GLY A 204 -2.87 -13.66 -4.21
N TYR A 205 -3.60 -13.46 -5.31
CA TYR A 205 -3.84 -12.16 -5.91
C TYR A 205 -5.24 -11.64 -5.57
N LYS A 206 -5.32 -10.37 -5.21
CA LYS A 206 -6.58 -9.68 -4.92
C LYS A 206 -7.27 -9.24 -6.21
N PHE A 207 -8.49 -9.73 -6.45
CA PHE A 207 -9.36 -9.27 -7.54
C PHE A 207 -10.61 -8.61 -6.97
N THR A 208 -10.86 -7.38 -7.38
CA THR A 208 -12.06 -6.62 -7.01
C THR A 208 -12.97 -6.50 -8.23
N PHE A 209 -14.12 -7.19 -8.20
CA PHE A 209 -15.15 -7.10 -9.22
C PHE A 209 -16.10 -5.96 -8.91
N VAL A 210 -16.33 -5.08 -9.88
CA VAL A 210 -17.22 -3.92 -9.75
C VAL A 210 -18.40 -4.07 -10.69
N ASP A 211 -19.61 -4.28 -10.15
CA ASP A 211 -20.83 -4.38 -10.96
C ASP A 211 -21.34 -2.98 -11.33
N THR A 212 -21.12 -2.57 -12.58
CA THR A 212 -21.56 -1.27 -13.09
C THR A 212 -23.07 -1.15 -13.30
N ALA A 213 -23.83 -2.25 -13.31
CA ALA A 213 -25.29 -2.22 -13.43
C ALA A 213 -25.99 -1.73 -12.15
N GLY A 214 -25.38 -1.91 -10.98
CA GLY A 214 -25.88 -1.41 -9.69
C GLY A 214 -25.96 0.12 -9.65
N ILE A 215 -25.05 0.79 -10.35
CA ILE A 215 -24.95 2.26 -10.38
C ILE A 215 -26.12 2.93 -11.15
N ARG A 216 -26.75 2.20 -12.10
CA ARG A 216 -27.82 2.72 -12.97
C ARG A 216 -29.24 2.63 -12.37
N ARG A 217 -29.42 2.10 -11.18
CA ARG A 217 -30.76 1.80 -10.61
C ARG A 217 -31.50 2.99 -9.99
N HIS A 218 -30.95 4.19 -9.98
CA HIS A 218 -31.63 5.37 -9.41
C HIS A 218 -32.15 6.31 -10.52
N LYS A 219 -33.49 6.44 -10.59
CA LYS A 219 -34.18 7.36 -11.48
C LYS A 219 -34.05 8.82 -10.96
N ASN A 220 -33.79 9.76 -11.90
CA ASN A 220 -33.72 11.21 -11.78
C ASN A 220 -32.38 11.82 -11.32
N LYS A 221 -31.89 12.85 -12.03
CA LYS A 221 -30.70 13.73 -11.83
C LYS A 221 -29.39 13.03 -11.40
N ILE A 222 -29.47 11.82 -10.83
CA ILE A 222 -28.36 10.94 -10.42
C ILE A 222 -27.86 10.12 -11.62
N GLU A 223 -28.60 10.07 -12.74
CA GLU A 223 -28.27 9.24 -13.91
C GLU A 223 -27.00 9.74 -14.62
N GLU A 224 -26.84 11.07 -14.77
CA GLU A 224 -25.60 11.65 -15.33
C GLU A 224 -24.38 11.39 -14.44
N ILE A 225 -24.54 11.51 -13.13
CA ILE A 225 -23.48 11.21 -12.16
C ILE A 225 -23.13 9.71 -12.21
N GLY A 226 -24.16 8.85 -12.29
CA GLY A 226 -23.98 7.40 -12.43
C GLY A 226 -23.24 6.99 -13.72
N ILE A 227 -23.56 7.63 -14.85
CA ILE A 227 -22.88 7.40 -16.14
C ILE A 227 -21.42 7.87 -16.07
N LYS A 228 -21.16 9.04 -15.48
CA LYS A 228 -19.80 9.55 -15.31
C LYS A 228 -18.97 8.63 -14.41
N LYS A 229 -19.50 8.21 -13.26
CA LYS A 229 -18.86 7.29 -12.34
C LYS A 229 -18.60 5.90 -12.99
N THR A 230 -19.56 5.42 -13.79
CA THR A 230 -19.39 4.18 -14.57
C THR A 230 -18.22 4.30 -15.56
N LYS A 231 -18.14 5.40 -16.30
CA LYS A 231 -17.03 5.65 -17.24
C LYS A 231 -15.68 5.72 -16.52
N GLU A 232 -15.62 6.40 -15.39
CA GLU A 232 -14.39 6.49 -14.56
C GLU A 232 -13.95 5.10 -14.07
N ILE A 233 -14.89 4.26 -13.63
CA ILE A 233 -14.59 2.89 -13.19
C ILE A 233 -14.05 2.07 -14.37
N ILE A 234 -14.69 2.13 -15.55
CA ILE A 234 -14.27 1.40 -16.75
C ILE A 234 -12.86 1.84 -17.18
N GLN A 235 -12.57 3.14 -17.15
CA GLN A 235 -11.26 3.68 -17.53
C GLN A 235 -10.15 3.30 -16.56
N ASN A 236 -10.46 3.20 -15.26
CA ASN A 236 -9.49 2.90 -14.21
C ASN A 236 -9.39 1.40 -13.91
N SER A 237 -10.20 0.55 -14.53
CA SER A 237 -10.16 -0.90 -14.36
C SER A 237 -9.01 -1.53 -15.15
N ASN A 238 -8.37 -2.55 -14.56
CA ASN A 238 -7.33 -3.35 -15.22
C ASN A 238 -7.91 -4.22 -16.35
N LEU A 239 -9.18 -4.64 -16.19
CA LEU A 239 -9.89 -5.46 -17.17
C LEU A 239 -11.38 -5.10 -17.19
N ASN A 240 -11.98 -5.06 -18.37
CA ASN A 240 -13.41 -4.85 -18.53
C ASN A 240 -14.04 -6.13 -19.13
N LEU A 241 -14.92 -6.80 -18.37
CA LEU A 241 -15.68 -7.96 -18.84
C LEU A 241 -17.06 -7.50 -19.35
N VAL A 242 -17.28 -7.69 -20.63
CA VAL A 242 -18.54 -7.30 -21.30
C VAL A 242 -19.46 -8.53 -21.40
N PHE A 243 -20.64 -8.43 -20.80
CA PHE A 243 -21.69 -9.44 -20.84
C PHE A 243 -22.71 -9.08 -21.91
N LEU A 244 -22.81 -9.90 -22.95
CA LEU A 244 -23.73 -9.73 -24.07
C LEU A 244 -24.87 -10.74 -24.00
N GLU A 245 -26.04 -10.37 -24.52
CA GLU A 245 -27.12 -11.32 -24.75
C GLU A 245 -26.81 -12.19 -25.97
N LYS A 246 -27.31 -13.46 -25.97
CA LYS A 246 -27.02 -14.43 -27.04
C LYS A 246 -27.39 -13.93 -28.42
N ASN A 247 -28.31 -12.97 -28.54
CA ASN A 247 -28.76 -12.40 -29.83
C ASN A 247 -27.99 -11.14 -30.23
N GLU A 248 -26.97 -10.73 -29.48
CA GLU A 248 -26.12 -9.55 -29.75
C GLU A 248 -24.72 -9.95 -30.26
N MET A 249 -24.47 -11.26 -30.49
CA MET A 249 -23.30 -11.80 -31.16
C MET A 249 -23.63 -11.97 -32.66
#